data_07896af4ddb92c9e2a2a14c5556cd40f
#
_entry.id   07896af4ddb92c9e2a2a14c5556cd40f
#
_cell.length_a   1.000
_cell.length_b   1.000
_cell.length_c   1.000
_cell.angle_alpha   90.00
_cell.angle_beta   90.00
_cell.angle_gamma   90.00
#
_symmetry.space_group_name_H-M   'P 1'
#
loop_
_entity.id
_entity.type
_entity.pdbx_description
1 polymer ?
#
loop_
_entity_poly.entity_id
_entity_poly.type
_entity_poly.pdbx_seq_one_letter_code
_entity_poly.pdbx_strand_id
1 'polypeptide(L)'
;MKHLKTVLSYLAIVAIGLAIGTIAPRVPGWLKADYTEGDYAAYFPDAATKVVLYGTPTCPYCGKARAYLKERGVAYADYDLTTSPQGKQAYDRLKGKGVPLLLIGGRRIDGFSPKAFDDALSQAGIAPRALAQAR
;
A
#
# COMPACT_ATOMS: atom_id res chain seq x y z
N MET A 1 -51.45 -26.70 -3.64
CA MET A 1 -50.80 -25.68 -4.55
C MET A 1 -50.14 -24.54 -3.77
N LYS A 2 -50.70 -24.09 -2.62
CA LYS A 2 -50.09 -22.96 -1.84
C LYS A 2 -48.71 -23.32 -1.25
N HIS A 3 -48.53 -24.54 -0.70
CA HIS A 3 -47.27 -24.99 -0.12
C HIS A 3 -46.13 -25.12 -1.13
N LEU A 4 -46.46 -25.53 -2.36
CA LEU A 4 -45.45 -25.64 -3.42
C LEU A 4 -44.84 -24.30 -3.80
N LYS A 5 -45.64 -23.25 -3.88
CA LYS A 5 -45.18 -21.89 -4.18
C LYS A 5 -44.29 -21.36 -3.05
N THR A 6 -44.63 -21.64 -1.79
CA THR A 6 -43.85 -21.26 -0.61
C THR A 6 -42.49 -21.95 -0.59
N VAL A 7 -42.44 -23.26 -0.83
CA VAL A 7 -41.19 -24.02 -0.89
C VAL A 7 -40.30 -23.52 -2.04
N LEU A 8 -40.87 -23.24 -3.20
CA LEU A 8 -40.14 -22.71 -4.35
C LEU A 8 -39.51 -21.33 -4.06
N SER A 9 -40.25 -20.50 -3.31
CA SER A 9 -39.77 -19.16 -2.90
C SER A 9 -38.58 -19.27 -1.92
N TYR A 10 -38.63 -20.17 -0.95
CA TYR A 10 -37.50 -20.38 -0.03
C TYR A 10 -36.26 -20.94 -0.74
N LEU A 11 -36.46 -21.89 -1.68
CA LEU A 11 -35.36 -22.42 -2.48
C LEU A 11 -34.69 -21.34 -3.35
N ALA A 12 -35.50 -20.44 -3.92
CA ALA A 12 -34.96 -19.31 -4.68
C ALA A 12 -34.14 -18.35 -3.81
N ILE A 13 -34.60 -18.03 -2.61
CA ILE A 13 -33.88 -17.16 -1.67
C ILE A 13 -32.55 -17.80 -1.24
N VAL A 14 -32.55 -19.08 -0.92
CA VAL A 14 -31.34 -19.83 -0.57
C VAL A 14 -30.37 -19.88 -1.74
N ALA A 15 -30.84 -20.14 -2.96
CA ALA A 15 -30.00 -20.18 -4.14
C ALA A 15 -29.36 -18.81 -4.45
N ILE A 16 -30.11 -17.72 -4.28
CA ILE A 16 -29.60 -16.35 -4.43
C ILE A 16 -28.56 -16.04 -3.34
N GLY A 17 -28.81 -16.42 -2.09
CA GLY A 17 -27.88 -16.24 -0.99
C GLY A 17 -26.56 -17.01 -1.19
N LEU A 18 -26.63 -18.26 -1.68
CA LEU A 18 -25.45 -19.04 -2.03
C LEU A 18 -24.68 -18.43 -3.23
N ALA A 19 -25.37 -17.96 -4.24
CA ALA A 19 -24.75 -17.31 -5.40
C ALA A 19 -24.00 -16.02 -4.99
N ILE A 20 -24.59 -15.18 -4.14
CA ILE A 20 -23.94 -13.96 -3.60
C ILE A 20 -22.77 -14.34 -2.72
N GLY A 21 -22.91 -15.34 -1.85
CA GLY A 21 -21.85 -15.80 -0.94
C GLY A 21 -20.61 -16.35 -1.65
N THR A 22 -20.78 -16.97 -2.82
CA THR A 22 -19.65 -17.51 -3.61
C THR A 22 -18.95 -16.45 -4.49
N ILE A 23 -19.62 -15.33 -4.79
CA ILE A 23 -19.06 -14.24 -5.59
C ILE A 23 -18.28 -13.24 -4.70
N ALA A 24 -18.68 -13.07 -3.44
CA ALA A 24 -18.09 -12.12 -2.51
C ALA A 24 -16.55 -12.24 -2.30
N PRO A 25 -15.90 -13.43 -2.30
CA PRO A 25 -14.45 -13.50 -2.10
C PRO A 25 -13.61 -13.22 -3.35
N ARG A 26 -14.21 -13.03 -4.52
CA ARG A 26 -13.50 -12.72 -5.76
C ARG A 26 -13.52 -11.22 -6.07
N VAL A 27 -13.00 -10.43 -5.14
CA VAL A 27 -12.69 -9.03 -5.45
C VAL A 27 -11.61 -9.02 -6.52
N PRO A 28 -11.86 -8.49 -7.73
CA PRO A 28 -10.87 -8.44 -8.78
C PRO A 28 -9.60 -7.73 -8.28
N GLY A 29 -8.41 -8.21 -8.64
CA GLY A 29 -7.14 -7.67 -8.16
C GLY A 29 -6.95 -6.17 -8.41
N TRP A 30 -7.67 -5.59 -9.39
CA TRP A 30 -7.66 -4.15 -9.68
C TRP A 30 -8.43 -3.29 -8.65
N LEU A 31 -9.25 -3.91 -7.79
CA LEU A 31 -9.90 -3.25 -6.65
C LEU A 31 -9.09 -3.35 -5.35
N LYS A 32 -7.99 -4.14 -5.34
CA LYS A 32 -7.08 -4.15 -4.20
C LYS A 32 -6.25 -2.88 -4.21
N ALA A 33 -6.29 -2.15 -3.11
CA ALA A 33 -5.36 -1.06 -2.91
C ALA A 33 -3.92 -1.60 -2.87
N ASP A 34 -3.01 -0.96 -3.60
CA ASP A 34 -1.57 -1.30 -3.61
C ASP A 34 -0.86 -0.83 -2.32
N TYR A 35 -1.61 -0.61 -1.25
CA TYR A 35 -1.11 -0.11 0.02
C TYR A 35 -1.90 -0.66 1.20
N THR A 36 -1.30 -0.59 2.38
CA THR A 36 -1.94 -0.87 3.67
C THR A 36 -1.96 0.41 4.51
N GLU A 37 -3.11 0.77 5.06
CA GLU A 37 -3.23 1.91 5.97
C GLU A 37 -2.95 1.48 7.41
N GLY A 38 -2.29 2.37 8.17
CA GLY A 38 -1.93 2.12 9.56
C GLY A 38 -1.27 3.32 10.22
N ASP A 39 -1.02 3.21 11.52
CA ASP A 39 -0.21 4.17 12.24
C ASP A 39 1.27 3.75 12.14
N TYR A 40 2.03 4.52 11.39
CA TYR A 40 3.47 4.31 11.18
C TYR A 40 4.34 5.41 11.79
N ALA A 41 3.76 6.28 12.64
CA ALA A 41 4.46 7.43 13.21
C ALA A 41 5.79 7.05 13.90
N ALA A 42 5.82 5.91 14.60
CA ALA A 42 7.00 5.42 15.31
C ALA A 42 8.17 4.97 14.39
N TYR A 43 7.93 4.88 13.09
CA TYR A 43 8.94 4.44 12.11
C TYR A 43 9.62 5.60 11.39
N PHE A 44 9.15 6.83 11.58
CA PHE A 44 9.79 8.02 11.03
C PHE A 44 10.88 8.52 11.96
N PRO A 45 12.05 8.94 11.42
CA PRO A 45 13.17 9.40 12.25
C PRO A 45 12.88 10.71 12.99
N ASP A 46 11.99 11.52 12.44
CA ASP A 46 11.57 12.81 12.99
C ASP A 46 10.17 13.23 12.47
N ALA A 47 9.60 14.26 13.06
CA ALA A 47 8.26 14.76 12.72
C ALA A 47 8.19 15.40 11.30
N ALA A 48 9.31 15.84 10.75
CA ALA A 48 9.37 16.46 9.42
C ALA A 48 9.45 15.41 8.30
N THR A 49 10.05 14.25 8.59
CA THR A 49 10.18 13.15 7.64
C THR A 49 8.89 12.35 7.58
N LYS A 50 8.21 12.39 6.43
CA LYS A 50 6.96 11.65 6.21
C LYS A 50 7.10 10.50 5.22
N VAL A 51 8.31 10.24 4.74
CA VAL A 51 8.60 9.17 3.78
C VAL A 51 9.83 8.40 4.25
N VAL A 52 9.69 7.08 4.32
CA VAL A 52 10.78 6.16 4.65
C VAL A 52 10.82 5.05 3.62
N LEU A 53 12.01 4.74 3.13
CA LEU A 53 12.26 3.63 2.22
C LEU A 53 13.17 2.60 2.89
N TYR A 54 12.72 1.36 2.89
CA TYR A 54 13.53 0.21 3.28
C TYR A 54 13.88 -0.58 2.02
N GLY A 55 15.16 -0.76 1.78
CA GLY A 55 15.61 -1.41 0.57
C GLY A 55 17.01 -1.96 0.65
N THR A 56 17.52 -2.48 -0.46
CA THR A 56 18.89 -2.94 -0.61
C THR A 56 19.53 -2.27 -1.83
N PRO A 57 20.87 -2.17 -1.89
CA PRO A 57 21.54 -1.56 -3.04
C PRO A 57 21.40 -2.36 -4.33
N THR A 58 21.28 -3.68 -4.22
CA THR A 58 21.22 -4.60 -5.37
C THR A 58 19.80 -4.79 -5.92
N CYS A 59 18.77 -4.23 -5.28
CA CYS A 59 17.39 -4.36 -5.71
C CYS A 59 17.05 -3.35 -6.83
N PRO A 60 16.72 -3.78 -8.06
CA PRO A 60 16.39 -2.86 -9.15
C PRO A 60 15.16 -1.99 -8.87
N TYR A 61 14.15 -2.53 -8.22
CA TYR A 61 12.93 -1.79 -7.85
C TYR A 61 13.18 -0.77 -6.74
N CYS A 62 14.13 -1.04 -5.83
CA CYS A 62 14.58 -0.05 -4.85
C CYS A 62 15.25 1.14 -5.54
N GLY A 63 16.09 0.87 -6.55
CA GLY A 63 16.68 1.91 -7.40
C GLY A 63 15.60 2.76 -8.10
N LYS A 64 14.58 2.14 -8.66
CA LYS A 64 13.44 2.85 -9.28
C LYS A 64 12.68 3.71 -8.26
N ALA A 65 12.43 3.21 -7.07
CA ALA A 65 11.75 3.95 -6.02
C ALA A 65 12.56 5.19 -5.57
N ARG A 66 13.89 5.02 -5.38
CA ARG A 66 14.79 6.14 -5.06
C ARG A 66 14.81 7.21 -6.15
N ALA A 67 14.95 6.80 -7.41
CA ALA A 67 14.92 7.71 -8.54
C ALA A 67 13.60 8.47 -8.60
N TYR A 68 12.49 7.77 -8.45
CA TYR A 68 11.15 8.34 -8.47
C TYR A 68 10.95 9.43 -7.41
N LEU A 69 11.34 9.18 -6.15
CA LEU A 69 11.25 10.15 -5.06
C LEU A 69 12.17 11.34 -5.30
N LYS A 70 13.39 11.09 -5.78
CA LYS A 70 14.38 12.13 -6.09
C LYS A 70 13.91 13.05 -7.21
N GLU A 71 13.40 12.51 -8.31
CA GLU A 71 12.87 13.29 -9.45
C GLU A 71 11.71 14.19 -9.03
N ARG A 72 10.92 13.79 -8.06
CA ARG A 72 9.82 14.57 -7.50
C ARG A 72 10.24 15.53 -6.40
N GLY A 73 11.52 15.54 -6.02
CA GLY A 73 12.05 16.38 -4.96
C GLY A 73 11.45 16.06 -3.59
N VAL A 74 11.03 14.82 -3.38
CA VAL A 74 10.49 14.32 -2.10
C VAL A 74 11.65 13.97 -1.17
N ALA A 75 11.69 14.59 0.01
CA ALA A 75 12.62 14.19 1.06
C ALA A 75 12.18 12.88 1.71
N TYR A 76 13.10 11.95 1.90
CA TYR A 76 12.84 10.66 2.52
C TYR A 76 14.04 10.15 3.30
N ALA A 77 13.79 9.32 4.31
CA ALA A 77 14.82 8.53 4.97
C ALA A 77 15.02 7.21 4.20
N ASP A 78 16.26 6.86 3.91
CA ASP A 78 16.64 5.63 3.18
C ASP A 78 17.37 4.69 4.11
N TYR A 79 16.79 3.54 4.40
CA TYR A 79 17.41 2.50 5.20
C TYR A 79 17.85 1.34 4.32
N ASP A 80 19.15 1.21 4.16
CA ASP A 80 19.77 0.02 3.57
C ASP A 80 19.75 -1.13 4.57
N LEU A 81 18.97 -2.16 4.26
CA LEU A 81 18.79 -3.33 5.14
C LEU A 81 20.06 -4.19 5.27
N THR A 82 21.06 -3.98 4.42
CA THR A 82 22.33 -4.70 4.48
C THR A 82 23.33 -4.07 5.45
N THR A 83 23.21 -2.76 5.69
CA THR A 83 24.18 -1.98 6.48
C THR A 83 23.57 -1.27 7.68
N SER A 84 22.24 -1.12 7.73
CA SER A 84 21.53 -0.43 8.82
C SER A 84 20.85 -1.41 9.79
N PRO A 85 21.42 -1.67 10.98
CA PRO A 85 20.75 -2.49 12.00
C PRO A 85 19.40 -1.91 12.44
N GLN A 86 19.34 -0.58 12.58
CA GLN A 86 18.10 0.12 12.94
C GLN A 86 17.03 -0.05 11.87
N GLY A 87 17.40 0.12 10.59
CA GLY A 87 16.50 -0.09 9.47
C GLY A 87 15.99 -1.52 9.41
N LYS A 88 16.89 -2.49 9.60
CA LYS A 88 16.53 -3.90 9.65
C LYS A 88 15.58 -4.22 10.80
N GLN A 89 15.81 -3.71 12.00
CA GLN A 89 14.93 -3.91 13.14
C GLN A 89 13.53 -3.34 12.91
N ALA A 90 13.43 -2.14 12.31
CA ALA A 90 12.16 -1.52 11.95
C ALA A 90 11.43 -2.34 10.88
N TYR A 91 12.14 -2.77 9.85
CA TYR A 91 11.60 -3.63 8.79
C TYR A 91 11.07 -4.96 9.32
N ASP A 92 11.77 -5.60 10.26
CA ASP A 92 11.35 -6.86 10.87
C ASP A 92 10.07 -6.67 11.74
N ARG A 93 9.96 -5.54 12.48
CA ARG A 93 8.74 -5.17 13.21
C ARG A 93 7.56 -4.92 12.29
N LEU A 94 7.80 -4.35 11.13
CA LEU A 94 6.81 -4.18 10.06
C LEU A 94 6.43 -5.50 9.40
N LYS A 95 7.10 -6.60 9.73
CA LYS A 95 6.93 -7.91 9.07
C LYS A 95 7.10 -7.79 7.55
N GLY A 96 8.14 -7.10 7.12
CA GLY A 96 8.47 -6.90 5.72
C GLY A 96 8.65 -8.24 5.00
N LYS A 97 8.06 -8.36 3.81
CA LYS A 97 8.13 -9.59 3.01
C LYS A 97 8.91 -9.42 1.72
N GLY A 98 9.27 -8.19 1.38
CA GLY A 98 9.99 -7.86 0.16
C GLY A 98 10.47 -6.42 0.16
N VAL A 99 11.30 -6.08 -0.80
CA VAL A 99 11.85 -4.74 -1.01
C VAL A 99 11.57 -4.24 -2.42
N PRO A 100 11.37 -2.94 -2.61
CA PRO A 100 11.32 -1.90 -1.59
C PRO A 100 10.05 -1.98 -0.73
N LEU A 101 10.13 -1.57 0.54
CA LEU A 101 9.00 -1.27 1.40
C LEU A 101 9.04 0.22 1.71
N LEU A 102 7.95 0.92 1.40
CA LEU A 102 7.83 2.35 1.67
C LEU A 102 6.76 2.62 2.71
N LEU A 103 7.06 3.56 3.58
CA LEU A 103 6.06 4.22 4.43
C LEU A 103 5.92 5.67 3.95
N ILE A 104 4.70 6.07 3.63
CA ILE A 104 4.37 7.44 3.21
C ILE A 104 3.18 7.90 4.04
N GLY A 105 3.43 8.75 5.05
CA GLY A 105 2.41 9.12 6.02
C GLY A 105 1.77 7.90 6.68
N GLY A 106 0.46 7.77 6.61
CA GLY A 106 -0.29 6.62 7.15
C GLY A 106 -0.38 5.41 6.22
N ARG A 107 0.42 5.33 5.16
CA ARG A 107 0.36 4.25 4.16
C ARG A 107 1.66 3.48 4.05
N ARG A 108 1.55 2.18 4.02
CA ARG A 108 2.62 1.24 3.71
C ARG A 108 2.40 0.69 2.30
N ILE A 109 3.44 0.72 1.49
CA ILE A 109 3.45 0.22 0.11
C ILE A 109 4.57 -0.81 0.00
N ASP A 110 4.21 -2.03 -0.37
CA ASP A 110 5.15 -3.12 -0.60
C ASP A 110 5.42 -3.22 -2.12
N GLY A 111 6.66 -2.97 -2.52
CA GLY A 111 7.07 -2.93 -3.92
C GLY A 111 7.05 -1.53 -4.54
N PHE A 112 7.25 -1.47 -5.86
CA PHE A 112 7.29 -0.22 -6.62
C PHE A 112 5.99 -0.02 -7.40
N SER A 113 5.17 0.91 -6.96
CA SER A 113 3.92 1.31 -7.63
C SER A 113 3.83 2.84 -7.69
N PRO A 114 4.15 3.46 -8.86
CA PRO A 114 4.08 4.91 -9.04
C PRO A 114 2.74 5.51 -8.63
N LYS A 115 1.64 4.86 -9.03
CA LYS A 115 0.29 5.31 -8.68
C LYS A 115 0.07 5.31 -7.16
N ALA A 116 0.45 4.23 -6.46
CA ALA A 116 0.30 4.15 -5.02
C ALA A 116 1.18 5.19 -4.30
N PHE A 117 2.37 5.49 -4.85
CA PHE A 117 3.25 6.54 -4.33
C PHE A 117 2.61 7.91 -4.47
N ASP A 118 2.08 8.26 -5.65
CA ASP A 118 1.44 9.55 -5.90
C ASP A 118 0.19 9.74 -5.01
N ASP A 119 -0.64 8.70 -4.90
CA ASP A 119 -1.83 8.72 -4.04
C ASP A 119 -1.46 8.90 -2.55
N ALA A 120 -0.39 8.22 -2.09
CA ALA A 120 0.07 8.32 -0.71
C ALA A 120 0.75 9.67 -0.41
N LEU A 121 1.55 10.20 -1.33
CA LEU A 121 2.18 11.52 -1.21
C LEU A 121 1.13 12.62 -1.13
N SER A 122 0.13 12.56 -2.02
CA SER A 122 -0.99 13.50 -2.02
C SER A 122 -1.75 13.49 -0.69
N GLN A 123 -2.07 12.30 -0.17
CA GLN A 123 -2.76 12.15 1.12
C GLN A 123 -1.90 12.65 2.29
N ALA A 124 -0.59 12.44 2.25
CA ALA A 124 0.34 12.94 3.27
C ALA A 124 0.57 14.46 3.20
N GLY A 125 -0.04 15.15 2.22
CA GLY A 125 0.15 16.59 1.99
C GLY A 125 1.53 16.95 1.43
N ILE A 126 2.18 15.98 0.75
CA ILE A 126 3.49 16.19 0.12
C ILE A 126 3.25 16.50 -1.36
N ALA A 127 3.39 17.77 -1.74
CA ALA A 127 3.29 18.15 -3.14
C ALA A 127 4.62 17.82 -3.86
N PRO A 128 4.61 16.93 -4.87
CA PRO A 128 5.81 16.73 -5.69
C PRO A 128 6.20 18.02 -6.40
N ARG A 129 7.50 18.32 -6.41
CA ARG A 129 8.02 19.55 -7.02
C ARG A 129 7.63 19.73 -8.50
N ALA A 130 7.45 18.62 -9.22
CA ALA A 130 7.01 18.61 -10.62
C ALA A 130 5.58 19.15 -10.83
N LEU A 131 4.68 19.01 -9.86
CA LEU A 131 3.31 19.54 -9.93
C LEU A 131 3.24 21.02 -9.50
N ALA A 132 4.19 21.48 -8.70
CA ALA A 132 4.27 22.89 -8.29
C ALA A 132 4.72 23.81 -9.42
N GLN A 133 5.41 23.28 -10.43
CA GLN A 133 5.89 24.05 -11.60
C GLN A 133 4.88 24.08 -12.77
N ALA A 134 3.80 23.32 -12.68
CA ALA A 134 2.75 23.23 -13.72
C ALA A 134 1.54 24.14 -13.45
N ARG A 135 1.64 25.07 -12.49
CA ARG A 135 0.58 26.06 -12.19
C ARG A 135 1.01 27.46 -12.53
#